data_7c7fac9790ac579798f445b80ccc1cb5
#
_entry.id   7c7fac9790ac579798f445b80ccc1cb5
#
_cell.length_a   1.000
_cell.length_b   1.000
_cell.length_c   1.000
_cell.angle_alpha   90.00
_cell.angle_beta   90.00
_cell.angle_gamma   90.00
#
_symmetry.space_group_name_H-M   'P 1'
#
loop_
_entity.id
_entity.type
_entity.pdbx_description
1 polymer ?
#
loop_
_entity_poly.entity_id
_entity_poly.type
_entity_poly.pdbx_seq_one_letter_code
_entity_poly.pdbx_strand_id
1 'polypeptide(L)'
;MKKILFFLIIFLSSCSTTERFLPGFTPDFITKYFKEEVKPYVGLPDFVKNTDVIKVWEKKLPGEINNEYSFLSMYKLGDRIFIPTDENNIHIVSSETGELKKTIDTGLDVFSGIIADSDLLYFGSKQDTITAIKQSDHKVIWQRLMSSEVMSISEVANDVIYVVTNDSKITAIDINTGKFLWINSQIPSSLSIRGSSKPIISDDKVYVGFEDGRIVSYDSLSGDIIWQNQLKSIRIETVIDRLNDIDGAMIIDNGILYAISYQGSLAAIDSFNGQVLWINEVSSIDGLAENDDNIFFLSDEGILKGVDKYTGKQKWKQDQFFKRLIGTPVYYNDFILVSDIE
;
A
#
# COMPACT_ATOMS: atom_id res chain seq x y z
N MET A 1 -34.57 35.56 16.08
CA MET A 1 -34.96 34.57 15.04
C MET A 1 -34.87 35.07 13.59
N LYS A 2 -34.36 36.26 13.29
CA LYS A 2 -34.23 36.78 11.90
C LYS A 2 -32.81 36.66 11.29
N LYS A 3 -31.83 36.19 12.04
CA LYS A 3 -30.43 36.06 11.54
C LYS A 3 -30.05 34.70 10.99
N ILE A 4 -30.87 33.66 11.21
CA ILE A 4 -30.58 32.28 10.73
C ILE A 4 -31.11 32.05 9.31
N LEU A 5 -32.11 32.84 8.87
CA LEU A 5 -32.69 32.67 7.54
C LEU A 5 -31.84 33.21 6.40
N PHE A 6 -30.86 34.05 6.69
CA PHE A 6 -29.98 34.65 5.68
C PHE A 6 -28.82 33.72 5.23
N PHE A 7 -28.50 32.74 6.05
CA PHE A 7 -27.40 31.78 5.74
C PHE A 7 -27.88 30.61 4.87
N LEU A 8 -29.18 30.34 4.82
CA LEU A 8 -29.70 29.18 4.09
C LEU A 8 -29.95 29.47 2.58
N ILE A 9 -29.99 30.75 2.19
CA ILE A 9 -30.23 31.13 0.77
C ILE A 9 -28.97 31.11 -0.08
N ILE A 10 -27.78 31.11 0.52
CA ILE A 10 -26.49 31.08 -0.22
C ILE A 10 -26.13 29.68 -0.72
N PHE A 11 -26.75 28.63 -0.19
CA PHE A 11 -26.41 27.23 -0.53
C PHE A 11 -27.22 26.62 -1.69
N LEU A 12 -28.16 27.35 -2.29
CA LEU A 12 -29.04 26.80 -3.33
C LEU A 12 -28.85 27.39 -4.75
N SER A 13 -27.83 28.20 -4.98
CA SER A 13 -27.48 28.61 -6.35
C SER A 13 -26.23 27.88 -6.80
N SER A 14 -26.45 26.77 -7.49
CA SER A 14 -25.43 26.00 -8.19
C SER A 14 -24.67 26.84 -9.21
N CYS A 15 -23.38 26.57 -9.26
CA CYS A 15 -22.42 26.76 -10.35
C CYS A 15 -22.76 27.70 -11.51
N SER A 16 -21.82 28.56 -11.77
CA SER A 16 -21.66 29.42 -12.96
C SER A 16 -22.40 30.76 -12.92
N THR A 17 -21.89 31.71 -12.17
CA THR A 17 -21.98 33.16 -12.39
C THR A 17 -21.85 33.97 -11.09
N THR A 18 -20.86 33.66 -10.27
CA THR A 18 -20.64 34.35 -8.98
C THR A 18 -19.85 35.66 -9.12
N GLU A 19 -19.34 35.99 -10.30
CA GLU A 19 -18.59 37.23 -10.48
C GLU A 19 -19.44 38.52 -10.58
N ARG A 20 -20.77 38.39 -10.66
CA ARG A 20 -21.65 39.58 -10.90
C ARG A 20 -22.43 40.09 -9.72
N PHE A 21 -22.43 39.41 -8.56
CA PHE A 21 -23.40 39.77 -7.49
C PHE A 21 -22.81 40.30 -6.16
N LEU A 22 -21.51 40.21 -5.94
CA LEU A 22 -20.90 40.74 -4.71
C LEU A 22 -19.52 41.38 -5.02
N PRO A 23 -19.46 42.65 -5.43
CA PRO A 23 -18.20 43.37 -5.51
C PRO A 23 -17.66 43.56 -4.11
N GLY A 24 -16.60 42.85 -3.76
CA GLY A 24 -15.93 42.88 -2.45
C GLY A 24 -15.75 41.56 -1.73
N PHE A 25 -16.35 40.46 -2.21
CA PHE A 25 -16.03 39.08 -1.77
C PHE A 25 -14.96 38.52 -2.71
N THR A 26 -13.71 38.84 -2.45
CA THR A 26 -12.60 38.24 -3.21
C THR A 26 -12.40 36.82 -2.78
N PRO A 27 -12.05 35.90 -3.71
CA PRO A 27 -11.65 34.54 -3.40
C PRO A 27 -10.54 34.42 -2.35
N ASP A 28 -9.77 35.50 -2.13
CA ASP A 28 -8.69 35.60 -1.14
C ASP A 28 -9.14 35.39 0.32
N PHE A 29 -10.40 35.66 0.67
CA PHE A 29 -10.87 35.40 2.03
C PHE A 29 -11.04 33.89 2.25
N ILE A 30 -11.56 33.16 1.28
CA ILE A 30 -11.74 31.71 1.35
C ILE A 30 -10.38 31.03 1.21
N THR A 31 -9.54 31.44 0.27
CA THR A 31 -8.20 30.88 0.09
C THR A 31 -7.26 31.15 1.27
N LYS A 32 -7.47 32.22 2.03
CA LYS A 32 -6.67 32.51 3.24
C LYS A 32 -6.98 31.54 4.39
N TYR A 33 -8.21 30.98 4.46
CA TYR A 33 -8.59 30.01 5.49
C TYR A 33 -8.34 28.55 5.04
N PHE A 34 -8.17 28.30 3.75
CA PHE A 34 -7.92 26.97 3.19
C PHE A 34 -6.54 26.81 2.52
N LYS A 35 -5.72 27.86 2.47
CA LYS A 35 -4.29 27.67 2.32
C LYS A 35 -3.76 27.18 3.66
N GLU A 36 -3.74 25.86 3.85
CA GLU A 36 -2.64 25.29 4.60
C GLU A 36 -1.38 25.80 3.91
N GLU A 37 -0.62 26.64 4.59
CA GLU A 37 0.75 26.89 4.20
C GLU A 37 1.39 25.50 4.20
N VAL A 38 1.65 24.96 3.02
CA VAL A 38 2.54 23.81 2.86
C VAL A 38 3.85 24.29 3.47
N LYS A 39 4.05 23.98 4.75
CA LYS A 39 5.30 24.32 5.42
C LYS A 39 6.38 23.62 4.61
N PRO A 40 7.40 24.35 4.17
CA PRO A 40 8.48 23.73 3.45
C PRO A 40 9.02 22.56 4.29
N TYR A 41 9.34 21.44 3.66
CA TYR A 41 9.97 20.30 4.30
C TYR A 41 11.12 20.78 5.20
N VAL A 42 11.18 20.23 6.40
CA VAL A 42 12.31 20.51 7.28
C VAL A 42 13.52 19.83 6.65
N GLY A 43 14.56 20.60 6.30
CA GLY A 43 15.81 20.05 5.80
C GLY A 43 16.36 19.00 6.77
N LEU A 44 17.04 17.97 6.26
CA LEU A 44 17.74 17.03 7.14
C LEU A 44 18.76 17.81 7.98
N PRO A 45 18.81 17.58 9.30
CA PRO A 45 19.84 18.19 10.14
C PRO A 45 21.22 17.69 9.72
N ASP A 46 22.25 18.46 10.05
CA ASP A 46 23.63 18.01 9.89
C ASP A 46 23.83 16.69 10.67
N PHE A 47 24.34 15.69 10.02
CA PHE A 47 24.62 14.40 10.62
C PHE A 47 26.07 13.98 10.41
N VAL A 48 26.60 13.22 11.36
CA VAL A 48 27.92 12.62 11.24
C VAL A 48 27.77 11.36 10.40
N LYS A 49 28.41 11.34 9.24
CA LYS A 49 28.44 10.17 8.36
C LYS A 49 29.30 9.08 9.02
N ASN A 50 28.65 8.01 9.49
CA ASN A 50 29.32 6.88 10.16
C ASN A 50 29.56 5.69 9.23
N THR A 51 29.00 5.72 8.02
CA THR A 51 29.08 4.61 7.05
C THR A 51 29.22 5.19 5.65
N ASP A 52 30.10 4.60 4.84
CA ASP A 52 30.21 4.94 3.45
C ASP A 52 29.24 4.12 2.61
N VAL A 53 28.23 4.81 2.07
CA VAL A 53 27.33 4.25 1.08
C VAL A 53 27.85 4.63 -0.30
N ILE A 54 28.10 3.65 -1.15
CA ILE A 54 28.58 3.85 -2.52
C ILE A 54 27.39 3.62 -3.47
N LYS A 55 27.07 4.64 -4.27
CA LYS A 55 26.09 4.50 -5.35
C LYS A 55 26.72 3.61 -6.44
N VAL A 56 26.20 2.39 -6.61
CA VAL A 56 26.67 1.45 -7.62
C VAL A 56 26.20 1.86 -9.01
N TRP A 57 24.94 2.25 -9.12
CA TRP A 57 24.37 2.75 -10.37
C TRP A 57 23.18 3.66 -10.09
N GLU A 58 22.83 4.43 -11.12
CA GLU A 58 21.63 5.26 -11.18
C GLU A 58 21.08 5.20 -12.60
N LYS A 59 19.77 5.07 -12.75
CA LYS A 59 19.13 5.00 -14.05
C LYS A 59 17.86 5.84 -14.07
N LYS A 60 17.82 6.78 -15.01
CA LYS A 60 16.58 7.44 -15.38
C LYS A 60 15.87 6.59 -16.42
N LEU A 61 14.65 6.18 -16.12
CA LEU A 61 13.79 5.43 -17.04
C LEU A 61 12.89 6.40 -17.81
N PRO A 62 12.49 6.06 -19.05
CA PRO A 62 11.46 6.80 -19.75
C PRO A 62 10.09 6.58 -19.08
N GLY A 63 9.17 7.54 -19.27
CA GLY A 63 7.83 7.55 -18.67
C GLY A 63 7.79 8.29 -17.34
N GLU A 64 6.59 8.62 -16.91
CA GLU A 64 6.31 9.26 -15.63
C GLU A 64 5.50 8.30 -14.77
N ILE A 65 5.63 8.40 -13.46
CA ILE A 65 4.71 7.81 -12.49
C ILE A 65 3.89 8.98 -11.99
N ASN A 66 2.65 9.11 -12.48
CA ASN A 66 1.73 10.10 -11.98
C ASN A 66 1.32 9.71 -10.56
N ASN A 67 1.47 10.64 -9.63
CA ASN A 67 1.14 10.45 -8.22
C ASN A 67 -0.37 10.32 -7.94
N GLU A 68 -1.21 10.30 -8.95
CA GLU A 68 -2.65 10.17 -8.77
C GLU A 68 -3.04 8.69 -8.60
N TYR A 69 -2.95 8.20 -7.35
CA TYR A 69 -3.60 6.96 -6.92
C TYR A 69 -3.19 5.68 -7.67
N SER A 70 -1.90 5.53 -7.99
CA SER A 70 -1.42 4.26 -8.55
C SER A 70 -0.89 3.36 -7.44
N PHE A 71 -1.31 2.08 -7.42
CA PHE A 71 -0.77 1.03 -6.55
C PHE A 71 0.43 0.35 -7.19
N LEU A 72 1.11 1.05 -8.08
CA LEU A 72 2.27 0.55 -8.80
C LEU A 72 3.41 0.28 -7.83
N SER A 73 3.82 -0.97 -7.74
CA SER A 73 4.99 -1.39 -6.99
C SER A 73 5.97 -2.11 -7.90
N MET A 74 7.26 -1.87 -7.66
CA MET A 74 8.32 -2.61 -8.34
C MET A 74 8.39 -4.03 -7.79
N TYR A 75 8.80 -4.96 -8.65
CA TYR A 75 9.02 -6.34 -8.26
C TYR A 75 10.42 -6.81 -8.65
N LYS A 76 11.13 -7.45 -7.72
CA LYS A 76 12.46 -7.99 -7.96
C LYS A 76 12.41 -9.52 -7.99
N LEU A 77 12.89 -10.10 -9.08
CA LEU A 77 13.07 -11.53 -9.24
C LEU A 77 14.49 -11.84 -9.74
N GLY A 78 15.31 -12.42 -8.88
CA GLY A 78 16.71 -12.68 -9.18
C GLY A 78 17.47 -11.39 -9.49
N ASP A 79 18.10 -11.32 -10.68
CA ASP A 79 18.84 -10.15 -11.18
C ASP A 79 17.97 -9.12 -11.91
N ARG A 80 16.64 -9.31 -11.98
CA ARG A 80 15.71 -8.46 -12.70
C ARG A 80 14.82 -7.67 -11.75
N ILE A 81 14.66 -6.39 -12.06
CA ILE A 81 13.66 -5.52 -11.42
C ILE A 81 12.63 -5.16 -12.49
N PHE A 82 11.37 -5.43 -12.20
CA PHE A 82 10.22 -5.08 -13.02
C PHE A 82 9.62 -3.78 -12.50
N ILE A 83 9.54 -2.78 -13.34
CA ILE A 83 9.12 -1.42 -12.97
C ILE A 83 7.96 -1.02 -13.87
N PRO A 84 6.71 -1.00 -13.36
CA PRO A 84 5.57 -0.52 -14.11
C PRO A 84 5.60 1.01 -14.23
N THR A 85 5.01 1.52 -15.31
CA THR A 85 4.80 2.95 -15.52
C THR A 85 3.34 3.23 -15.88
N ASP A 86 2.89 4.47 -15.76
CA ASP A 86 1.54 4.90 -16.11
C ASP A 86 1.27 4.82 -17.63
N GLU A 87 2.32 4.64 -18.44
CA GLU A 87 2.24 4.62 -19.91
C GLU A 87 2.09 3.20 -20.47
N ASN A 88 1.45 2.29 -19.75
CA ASN A 88 1.24 0.89 -20.17
C ASN A 88 2.52 0.09 -20.36
N ASN A 89 3.64 0.58 -19.85
CA ASN A 89 4.93 -0.06 -20.01
C ASN A 89 5.40 -0.72 -18.70
N ILE A 90 6.12 -1.81 -18.86
CA ILE A 90 6.87 -2.45 -17.79
C ILE A 90 8.34 -2.49 -18.23
N HIS A 91 9.18 -1.79 -17.49
CA HIS A 91 10.62 -1.83 -17.72
C HIS A 91 11.26 -2.96 -16.94
N ILE A 92 12.14 -3.71 -17.57
CA ILE A 92 12.95 -4.75 -16.94
C ILE A 92 14.39 -4.26 -16.88
N VAL A 93 14.88 -4.07 -15.66
CA VAL A 93 16.20 -3.51 -15.37
C VAL A 93 17.05 -4.54 -14.64
N SER A 94 18.35 -4.58 -14.94
CA SER A 94 19.29 -5.38 -14.14
C SER A 94 19.44 -4.78 -12.74
N SER A 95 19.28 -5.59 -11.71
CA SER A 95 19.48 -5.16 -10.32
C SER A 95 20.96 -4.88 -10.00
N GLU A 96 21.88 -5.46 -10.75
CA GLU A 96 23.32 -5.29 -10.55
C GLU A 96 23.88 -4.05 -11.23
N THR A 97 23.43 -3.75 -12.45
CA THR A 97 24.04 -2.71 -13.30
C THR A 97 23.14 -1.53 -13.62
N GLY A 98 21.85 -1.61 -13.31
CA GLY A 98 20.85 -0.62 -13.73
C GLY A 98 20.59 -0.60 -15.23
N GLU A 99 21.09 -1.57 -16.00
CA GLU A 99 20.88 -1.63 -17.44
C GLU A 99 19.42 -1.95 -17.75
N LEU A 100 18.80 -1.14 -18.62
CA LEU A 100 17.47 -1.42 -19.15
C LEU A 100 17.56 -2.60 -20.12
N LYS A 101 17.19 -3.80 -19.65
CA LYS A 101 17.23 -5.02 -20.46
C LYS A 101 16.11 -5.05 -21.50
N LYS A 102 14.92 -4.57 -21.12
CA LYS A 102 13.72 -4.64 -21.96
C LYS A 102 12.64 -3.68 -21.49
N THR A 103 11.80 -3.25 -22.42
CA THR A 103 10.52 -2.60 -22.13
C THR A 103 9.41 -3.45 -22.76
N ILE A 104 8.39 -3.73 -21.98
CA ILE A 104 7.19 -4.45 -22.39
C ILE A 104 6.07 -3.43 -22.52
N ASP A 105 5.53 -3.27 -23.70
CA ASP A 105 4.25 -2.58 -23.90
C ASP A 105 3.12 -3.59 -23.62
N THR A 106 2.35 -3.35 -22.58
CA THR A 106 1.25 -4.25 -22.18
C THR A 106 -0.03 -3.99 -22.96
N GLY A 107 -0.16 -2.83 -23.60
CA GLY A 107 -1.39 -2.36 -24.22
C GLY A 107 -2.54 -2.13 -23.24
N LEU A 108 -2.27 -2.16 -21.93
CA LEU A 108 -3.25 -2.05 -20.84
C LEU A 108 -2.72 -1.07 -19.79
N ASP A 109 -3.61 -0.28 -19.20
CA ASP A 109 -3.28 0.62 -18.10
C ASP A 109 -2.95 -0.20 -16.84
N VAL A 110 -1.67 -0.48 -16.60
CA VAL A 110 -1.23 -1.21 -15.40
C VAL A 110 -1.60 -0.38 -14.17
N PHE A 111 -2.25 -0.99 -13.21
CA PHE A 111 -2.77 -0.30 -12.04
C PHE A 111 -2.28 -0.90 -10.71
N SER A 112 -2.27 -2.22 -10.59
CA SER A 112 -1.74 -2.91 -9.41
C SER A 112 -0.22 -3.09 -9.48
N GLY A 113 0.36 -3.53 -8.37
CA GLY A 113 1.72 -4.06 -8.36
C GLY A 113 1.88 -5.25 -9.31
N ILE A 114 3.13 -5.51 -9.68
CA ILE A 114 3.51 -6.60 -10.57
C ILE A 114 4.02 -7.77 -9.74
N ILE A 115 3.72 -8.98 -10.18
CA ILE A 115 4.33 -10.22 -9.71
C ILE A 115 4.87 -10.98 -10.92
N ALA A 116 6.00 -11.63 -10.76
CA ALA A 116 6.59 -12.47 -11.80
C ALA A 116 7.06 -13.81 -11.22
N ASP A 117 6.94 -14.85 -12.01
CA ASP A 117 7.67 -16.10 -11.81
C ASP A 117 8.81 -16.23 -12.84
N SER A 118 9.26 -17.46 -13.10
CA SER A 118 10.34 -17.71 -14.06
C SER A 118 9.96 -17.40 -15.51
N ASP A 119 8.71 -17.54 -15.91
CA ASP A 119 8.22 -17.47 -17.30
C ASP A 119 7.15 -16.40 -17.52
N LEU A 120 6.28 -16.17 -16.55
CA LEU A 120 5.13 -15.30 -16.64
C LEU A 120 5.26 -14.04 -15.79
N LEU A 121 4.51 -13.02 -16.16
CA LEU A 121 4.33 -11.76 -15.46
C LEU A 121 2.84 -11.52 -15.26
N TYR A 122 2.44 -11.16 -14.05
CA TYR A 122 1.06 -10.95 -13.64
C TYR A 122 0.86 -9.51 -13.20
N PHE A 123 -0.21 -8.88 -13.65
CA PHE A 123 -0.58 -7.52 -13.25
C PHE A 123 -2.08 -7.27 -13.39
N GLY A 124 -2.58 -6.38 -12.57
CA GLY A 124 -3.94 -5.84 -12.68
C GLY A 124 -3.97 -4.56 -13.50
N SER A 125 -5.07 -4.32 -14.20
CA SER A 125 -5.28 -3.12 -15.00
C SER A 125 -6.45 -2.28 -14.48
N LYS A 126 -6.52 -1.01 -14.90
CA LYS A 126 -7.65 -0.11 -14.64
C LYS A 126 -8.97 -0.58 -15.26
N GLN A 127 -8.91 -1.55 -16.17
CA GLN A 127 -10.07 -2.16 -16.81
C GLN A 127 -10.60 -3.37 -16.01
N ASP A 128 -10.37 -3.42 -14.73
CA ASP A 128 -10.79 -4.51 -13.83
C ASP A 128 -10.31 -5.89 -14.29
N THR A 129 -9.14 -5.99 -14.91
CA THR A 129 -8.61 -7.26 -15.36
C THR A 129 -7.34 -7.65 -14.63
N ILE A 130 -7.19 -8.95 -14.40
CA ILE A 130 -5.92 -9.59 -14.11
C ILE A 130 -5.38 -10.27 -15.36
N THR A 131 -4.13 -10.00 -15.70
CA THR A 131 -3.51 -10.47 -16.94
C THR A 131 -2.20 -11.19 -16.65
N ALA A 132 -1.99 -12.32 -17.32
CA ALA A 132 -0.71 -13.01 -17.36
C ALA A 132 -0.12 -12.91 -18.78
N ILE A 133 1.10 -12.43 -18.86
CA ILE A 133 1.87 -12.36 -20.11
C ILE A 133 3.15 -13.17 -20.01
N LYS A 134 3.58 -13.71 -21.14
CA LYS A 134 4.85 -14.41 -21.24
C LYS A 134 6.00 -13.40 -21.32
N GLN A 135 7.03 -13.56 -20.47
CA GLN A 135 8.15 -12.62 -20.40
C GLN A 135 9.02 -12.62 -21.68
N SER A 136 9.08 -13.77 -22.40
CA SER A 136 9.95 -13.92 -23.57
C SER A 136 9.45 -13.18 -24.80
N ASP A 137 8.15 -13.28 -25.12
CA ASP A 137 7.53 -12.76 -26.35
C ASP A 137 6.34 -11.83 -26.11
N HIS A 138 6.02 -11.55 -24.86
CA HIS A 138 4.94 -10.65 -24.39
C HIS A 138 3.53 -11.07 -24.76
N LYS A 139 3.35 -12.33 -25.17
CA LYS A 139 2.01 -12.80 -25.48
C LYS A 139 1.18 -12.94 -24.22
N VAL A 140 -0.06 -12.47 -24.31
CA VAL A 140 -1.07 -12.75 -23.29
C VAL A 140 -1.34 -14.26 -23.28
N ILE A 141 -1.06 -14.89 -22.13
CA ILE A 141 -1.35 -16.29 -21.90
C ILE A 141 -2.80 -16.46 -21.49
N TRP A 142 -3.22 -15.62 -20.55
CA TRP A 142 -4.61 -15.49 -20.16
C TRP A 142 -4.91 -14.10 -19.60
N GLN A 143 -6.17 -13.72 -19.67
CA GLN A 143 -6.73 -12.53 -19.05
C GLN A 143 -8.09 -12.85 -18.46
N ARG A 144 -8.40 -12.32 -17.29
CA ARG A 144 -9.67 -12.52 -16.59
C ARG A 144 -10.24 -11.20 -16.13
N LEU A 145 -11.53 -11.02 -16.35
CA LEU A 145 -12.29 -9.93 -15.78
C LEU A 145 -12.54 -10.25 -14.31
N MET A 146 -12.22 -9.30 -13.45
CA MET A 146 -12.48 -9.33 -12.03
C MET A 146 -13.79 -8.60 -11.72
N SER A 147 -14.24 -8.65 -10.47
CA SER A 147 -15.47 -7.96 -10.07
C SER A 147 -15.29 -6.45 -9.85
N SER A 148 -14.06 -6.00 -9.68
CA SER A 148 -13.66 -4.61 -9.46
C SER A 148 -12.15 -4.46 -9.70
N GLU A 149 -11.63 -3.26 -9.54
CA GLU A 149 -10.21 -2.92 -9.66
C GLU A 149 -9.34 -3.88 -8.83
N VAL A 150 -8.25 -4.36 -9.43
CA VAL A 150 -7.26 -5.20 -8.74
C VAL A 150 -6.39 -4.31 -7.86
N MET A 151 -6.47 -4.49 -6.55
CA MET A 151 -5.72 -3.70 -5.57
C MET A 151 -4.35 -4.31 -5.29
N SER A 152 -4.28 -5.62 -5.08
CA SER A 152 -3.04 -6.30 -4.76
C SER A 152 -3.03 -7.75 -5.25
N ILE A 153 -1.81 -8.27 -5.47
CA ILE A 153 -1.56 -9.64 -5.94
C ILE A 153 -0.49 -10.25 -5.05
N SER A 154 -0.71 -11.47 -4.57
CA SER A 154 0.26 -12.21 -3.76
C SER A 154 1.49 -12.64 -4.56
N GLU A 155 2.54 -13.11 -3.87
CA GLU A 155 3.54 -13.97 -4.50
C GLU A 155 2.89 -15.22 -5.09
N VAL A 156 3.58 -15.84 -6.05
CA VAL A 156 3.18 -17.15 -6.58
C VAL A 156 3.51 -18.24 -5.56
N ALA A 157 2.54 -19.05 -5.19
CA ALA A 157 2.74 -20.20 -4.32
C ALA A 157 1.93 -21.40 -4.82
N ASN A 158 2.57 -22.54 -5.01
CA ASN A 158 1.93 -23.79 -5.45
C ASN A 158 1.08 -23.61 -6.73
N ASP A 159 1.60 -22.89 -7.72
CA ASP A 159 0.92 -22.53 -8.98
C ASP A 159 -0.35 -21.70 -8.80
N VAL A 160 -0.49 -20.96 -7.70
CA VAL A 160 -1.64 -20.10 -7.39
C VAL A 160 -1.16 -18.69 -7.08
N ILE A 161 -1.92 -17.70 -7.52
CA ILE A 161 -1.87 -16.31 -7.03
C ILE A 161 -3.20 -15.97 -6.37
N TYR A 162 -3.14 -15.09 -5.35
CA TYR A 162 -4.31 -14.56 -4.66
C TYR A 162 -4.44 -13.09 -4.97
N VAL A 163 -5.59 -12.72 -5.51
CA VAL A 163 -5.87 -11.37 -6.00
C VAL A 163 -6.95 -10.74 -5.13
N VAL A 164 -6.66 -9.56 -4.59
CA VAL A 164 -7.63 -8.77 -3.84
C VAL A 164 -8.15 -7.64 -4.72
N THR A 165 -9.47 -7.47 -4.74
CA THR A 165 -10.15 -6.41 -5.49
C THR A 165 -10.79 -5.37 -4.57
N ASN A 166 -11.04 -4.17 -5.11
CA ASN A 166 -11.56 -3.02 -4.38
C ASN A 166 -12.92 -3.24 -3.73
N ASP A 167 -13.69 -4.22 -4.18
CA ASP A 167 -14.95 -4.66 -3.58
C ASP A 167 -14.77 -5.69 -2.44
N SER A 168 -13.57 -5.71 -1.81
CA SER A 168 -13.19 -6.56 -0.68
C SER A 168 -13.34 -8.07 -0.95
N LYS A 169 -13.03 -8.49 -2.18
CA LYS A 169 -12.96 -9.91 -2.53
C LYS A 169 -11.52 -10.37 -2.65
N ILE A 170 -11.30 -11.63 -2.25
CA ILE A 170 -10.10 -12.38 -2.56
C ILE A 170 -10.43 -13.51 -3.51
N THR A 171 -9.63 -13.67 -4.56
CA THR A 171 -9.78 -14.71 -5.58
C THR A 171 -8.48 -15.50 -5.71
N ALA A 172 -8.53 -16.80 -5.57
CA ALA A 172 -7.42 -17.69 -5.90
C ALA A 172 -7.47 -18.04 -7.39
N ILE A 173 -6.35 -17.90 -8.07
CA ILE A 173 -6.25 -18.09 -9.52
C ILE A 173 -5.10 -19.05 -9.83
N ASP A 174 -5.38 -20.11 -10.59
CA ASP A 174 -4.37 -20.98 -11.17
C ASP A 174 -3.54 -20.22 -12.20
N ILE A 175 -2.23 -20.16 -12.02
CA ILE A 175 -1.35 -19.31 -12.84
C ILE A 175 -1.21 -19.81 -14.28
N ASN A 176 -1.37 -21.11 -14.52
CA ASN A 176 -1.18 -21.72 -15.84
C ASN A 176 -2.40 -21.47 -16.76
N THR A 177 -3.59 -21.45 -16.17
CA THR A 177 -4.85 -21.39 -16.91
C THR A 177 -5.66 -20.12 -16.72
N GLY A 178 -5.35 -19.35 -15.66
CA GLY A 178 -6.16 -18.23 -15.20
C GLY A 178 -7.54 -18.63 -14.66
N LYS A 179 -7.73 -19.91 -14.32
CA LYS A 179 -9.00 -20.39 -13.76
C LYS A 179 -9.14 -19.93 -12.31
N PHE A 180 -10.31 -19.40 -11.96
CA PHE A 180 -10.67 -19.15 -10.58
C PHE A 180 -10.87 -20.46 -9.85
N LEU A 181 -10.10 -20.68 -8.80
CA LEU A 181 -10.17 -21.89 -7.95
C LEU A 181 -11.25 -21.69 -6.89
N TRP A 182 -11.21 -20.54 -6.23
CA TRP A 182 -12.23 -20.12 -5.26
C TRP A 182 -12.28 -18.58 -5.17
N ILE A 183 -13.38 -18.09 -4.67
CA ILE A 183 -13.62 -16.65 -4.38
C ILE A 183 -14.23 -16.54 -3.00
N ASN A 184 -13.71 -15.66 -2.16
CA ASN A 184 -14.33 -15.27 -0.90
C ASN A 184 -14.62 -13.77 -0.92
N SER A 185 -15.81 -13.38 -0.46
CA SER A 185 -16.28 -12.00 -0.46
C SER A 185 -16.47 -11.53 0.98
N GLN A 186 -15.84 -10.42 1.32
CA GLN A 186 -16.08 -9.73 2.56
C GLN A 186 -17.09 -8.61 2.36
N ILE A 187 -17.71 -8.15 3.45
CA ILE A 187 -18.58 -6.97 3.38
C ILE A 187 -17.66 -5.75 3.18
N PRO A 188 -17.82 -4.97 2.09
CA PRO A 188 -17.01 -3.79 1.89
C PRO A 188 -17.22 -2.77 3.01
N SER A 189 -16.17 -2.03 3.34
CA SER A 189 -16.28 -0.88 4.25
C SER A 189 -17.15 0.20 3.63
N SER A 190 -17.99 0.84 4.44
CA SER A 190 -18.78 1.99 3.98
C SER A 190 -17.96 3.26 3.81
N LEU A 191 -16.77 3.29 4.37
CA LEU A 191 -15.80 4.36 4.27
C LEU A 191 -14.41 3.74 4.23
N SER A 192 -13.67 3.93 3.15
CA SER A 192 -12.32 3.41 2.99
C SER A 192 -11.43 4.45 2.34
N ILE A 193 -10.16 4.42 2.71
CA ILE A 193 -9.08 4.98 1.89
C ILE A 193 -8.69 3.82 0.97
N ARG A 194 -8.76 3.99 -0.34
CA ARG A 194 -8.44 2.93 -1.30
C ARG A 194 -7.12 2.26 -0.96
N GLY A 195 -7.14 0.98 -0.61
CA GLY A 195 -5.97 0.18 -0.34
C GLY A 195 -6.32 -1.22 0.14
N SER A 196 -5.42 -2.14 -0.04
CA SER A 196 -5.41 -3.44 0.61
C SER A 196 -3.98 -3.93 0.70
N SER A 197 -3.61 -4.55 1.80
CA SER A 197 -2.29 -5.15 1.93
C SER A 197 -2.09 -6.24 0.87
N LYS A 198 -0.83 -6.41 0.43
CA LYS A 198 -0.46 -7.57 -0.39
C LYS A 198 -0.76 -8.85 0.41
N PRO A 199 -1.51 -9.82 -0.15
CA PRO A 199 -1.77 -11.08 0.53
C PRO A 199 -0.46 -11.81 0.85
N ILE A 200 -0.33 -12.30 2.07
CA ILE A 200 0.81 -13.11 2.50
C ILE A 200 0.41 -14.57 2.54
N ILE A 201 1.30 -15.43 2.06
CA ILE A 201 1.11 -16.88 2.08
C ILE A 201 2.12 -17.46 3.05
N SER A 202 1.65 -18.24 3.99
CA SER A 202 2.51 -19.04 4.87
C SER A 202 1.81 -20.35 5.20
N ASP A 203 2.54 -21.43 5.04
CA ASP A 203 2.00 -22.79 5.11
C ASP A 203 0.77 -22.95 4.20
N ASP A 204 -0.33 -23.47 4.73
CA ASP A 204 -1.58 -23.67 3.99
C ASP A 204 -2.57 -22.50 4.16
N LYS A 205 -2.08 -21.29 4.49
CA LYS A 205 -2.93 -20.15 4.78
C LYS A 205 -2.57 -18.92 3.94
N VAL A 206 -3.57 -18.11 3.69
CA VAL A 206 -3.45 -16.79 3.07
C VAL A 206 -4.00 -15.74 4.03
N TYR A 207 -3.21 -14.71 4.28
CA TYR A 207 -3.56 -13.60 5.17
C TYR A 207 -3.77 -12.35 4.36
N VAL A 208 -4.87 -11.67 4.60
CA VAL A 208 -5.26 -10.43 3.91
C VAL A 208 -5.65 -9.38 4.93
N GLY A 209 -5.07 -8.19 4.82
CA GLY A 209 -5.51 -6.99 5.51
C GLY A 209 -6.46 -6.19 4.63
N PHE A 210 -7.57 -5.73 5.19
CA PHE A 210 -8.58 -4.95 4.51
C PHE A 210 -8.63 -3.51 5.04
N GLU A 211 -9.23 -2.66 4.24
CA GLU A 211 -9.37 -1.21 4.45
C GLU A 211 -10.19 -0.79 5.68
N ASP A 212 -10.81 -1.71 6.39
CA ASP A 212 -11.53 -1.45 7.63
C ASP A 212 -10.79 -1.96 8.87
N GLY A 213 -9.51 -2.29 8.73
CA GLY A 213 -8.69 -2.83 9.81
C GLY A 213 -8.90 -4.31 10.08
N ARG A 214 -9.69 -5.02 9.28
CA ARG A 214 -9.82 -6.47 9.37
C ARG A 214 -8.59 -7.17 8.82
N ILE A 215 -8.16 -8.20 9.53
CA ILE A 215 -7.21 -9.19 9.05
C ILE A 215 -7.94 -10.53 9.00
N VAL A 216 -7.89 -11.18 7.87
CA VAL A 216 -8.55 -12.47 7.67
C VAL A 216 -7.53 -13.50 7.22
N SER A 217 -7.56 -14.65 7.85
CA SER A 217 -6.81 -15.84 7.44
C SER A 217 -7.75 -16.79 6.72
N TYR A 218 -7.34 -17.23 5.55
CA TYR A 218 -8.07 -18.18 4.71
C TYR A 218 -7.27 -19.47 4.57
N ASP A 219 -7.97 -20.59 4.46
CA ASP A 219 -7.39 -21.81 3.94
C ASP A 219 -7.03 -21.61 2.47
N SER A 220 -5.78 -21.88 2.09
CA SER A 220 -5.27 -21.60 0.75
C SER A 220 -5.94 -22.43 -0.35
N LEU A 221 -6.43 -23.63 -0.04
CA LEU A 221 -7.04 -24.54 -1.00
C LEU A 221 -8.54 -24.30 -1.17
N SER A 222 -9.27 -24.09 -0.06
CA SER A 222 -10.73 -23.98 -0.09
C SER A 222 -11.23 -22.51 -0.10
N GLY A 223 -10.44 -21.57 0.40
CA GLY A 223 -10.86 -20.19 0.61
C GLY A 223 -11.76 -20.00 1.84
N ASP A 224 -11.90 -21.02 2.68
CA ASP A 224 -12.67 -20.91 3.92
C ASP A 224 -11.94 -20.04 4.93
N ILE A 225 -12.68 -19.24 5.68
CA ILE A 225 -12.12 -18.42 6.75
C ILE A 225 -11.71 -19.30 7.92
N ILE A 226 -10.42 -19.26 8.27
CA ILE A 226 -9.88 -19.96 9.44
C ILE A 226 -10.10 -19.08 10.67
N TRP A 227 -9.72 -17.81 10.59
CA TRP A 227 -9.97 -16.83 11.62
C TRP A 227 -10.05 -15.41 11.03
N GLN A 228 -10.65 -14.52 11.77
CA GLN A 228 -10.77 -13.11 11.45
C GLN A 228 -10.53 -12.29 12.72
N ASN A 229 -9.76 -11.22 12.59
CA ASN A 229 -9.54 -10.24 13.65
C ASN A 229 -9.72 -8.83 13.09
N GLN A 230 -9.94 -7.85 13.97
CA GLN A 230 -10.05 -6.46 13.60
C GLN A 230 -9.16 -5.61 14.50
N LEU A 231 -8.19 -4.94 13.89
CA LEU A 231 -7.37 -3.94 14.57
C LEU A 231 -8.22 -2.66 14.71
N LYS A 232 -8.75 -2.43 15.90
CA LYS A 232 -9.56 -1.23 16.17
C LYS A 232 -8.68 -0.11 16.67
N SER A 233 -8.97 1.13 16.25
CA SER A 233 -8.54 2.31 16.97
C SER A 233 -9.21 2.34 18.35
N ILE A 234 -8.45 2.61 19.38
CA ILE A 234 -8.98 2.78 20.74
C ILE A 234 -9.68 4.13 20.88
N ARG A 235 -9.40 5.08 19.98
CA ARG A 235 -10.00 6.42 19.95
C ARG A 235 -11.08 6.53 18.88
N ILE A 236 -12.28 6.04 19.16
CA ILE A 236 -13.43 6.26 18.26
C ILE A 236 -14.21 7.47 18.79
N GLU A 237 -13.83 8.68 18.40
CA GLU A 237 -14.56 9.90 18.72
C GLU A 237 -15.40 10.41 17.54
N THR A 238 -14.99 10.13 16.31
CA THR A 238 -15.66 10.61 15.09
C THR A 238 -15.85 9.53 14.03
N VAL A 239 -16.61 9.85 12.97
CA VAL A 239 -16.77 8.95 11.80
C VAL A 239 -15.46 8.78 11.04
N ILE A 240 -14.58 9.79 11.08
CA ILE A 240 -13.25 9.79 10.43
C ILE A 240 -12.29 8.85 11.17
N ASP A 241 -12.42 8.71 12.49
CA ASP A 241 -11.58 7.78 13.29
C ASP A 241 -11.87 6.30 13.01
N ARG A 242 -12.82 6.01 12.13
CA ARG A 242 -13.13 4.65 11.65
C ARG A 242 -12.32 4.24 10.42
N LEU A 243 -11.50 5.13 9.89
CA LEU A 243 -10.57 4.83 8.79
C LEU A 243 -9.34 4.09 9.34
N ASN A 244 -9.50 2.81 9.66
CA ASN A 244 -8.42 1.94 10.13
C ASN A 244 -7.95 1.05 8.99
N ASP A 245 -7.25 1.65 8.05
CA ASP A 245 -6.82 0.94 6.85
C ASP A 245 -5.53 0.15 7.07
N ILE A 246 -5.51 -1.12 6.64
CA ILE A 246 -4.31 -1.94 6.59
C ILE A 246 -3.78 -1.92 5.16
N ASP A 247 -3.22 -0.78 4.75
CA ASP A 247 -2.59 -0.61 3.44
C ASP A 247 -1.14 -1.08 3.44
N GLY A 248 -0.49 -1.00 4.59
CA GLY A 248 0.90 -1.40 4.75
C GLY A 248 1.11 -2.89 4.58
N ALA A 249 2.33 -3.26 4.16
CA ALA A 249 2.71 -4.65 4.09
C ALA A 249 2.70 -5.26 5.50
N MET A 250 1.97 -6.36 5.65
CA MET A 250 2.09 -7.24 6.82
C MET A 250 3.38 -8.04 6.71
N ILE A 251 3.84 -8.57 7.83
CA ILE A 251 4.99 -9.48 7.91
C ILE A 251 4.57 -10.73 8.68
N ILE A 252 5.05 -11.89 8.25
CA ILE A 252 4.89 -13.13 9.00
C ILE A 252 6.27 -13.73 9.29
N ASP A 253 6.55 -13.97 10.56
CA ASP A 253 7.78 -14.60 10.99
C ASP A 253 7.53 -15.52 12.18
N ASN A 254 8.09 -16.74 12.12
CA ASN A 254 8.01 -17.74 13.20
C ASN A 254 6.59 -17.97 13.74
N GLY A 255 5.58 -17.97 12.88
CA GLY A 255 4.19 -18.18 13.24
C GLY A 255 3.50 -16.96 13.87
N ILE A 256 4.12 -15.79 13.83
CA ILE A 256 3.55 -14.52 14.27
C ILE A 256 3.32 -13.61 13.06
N LEU A 257 2.11 -13.13 12.91
CA LEU A 257 1.72 -12.13 11.93
C LEU A 257 1.80 -10.73 12.56
N TYR A 258 2.60 -9.85 11.96
CA TYR A 258 2.70 -8.44 12.34
C TYR A 258 1.94 -7.60 11.33
N ALA A 259 1.05 -6.77 11.82
CA ALA A 259 0.24 -5.88 10.98
C ALA A 259 0.18 -4.48 11.59
N ILE A 260 0.23 -3.47 10.73
CA ILE A 260 0.09 -2.07 11.10
C ILE A 260 -1.05 -1.44 10.31
N SER A 261 -1.79 -0.54 10.94
CA SER A 261 -2.87 0.18 10.28
C SER A 261 -2.75 1.69 10.43
N TYR A 262 -3.32 2.40 9.45
CA TYR A 262 -3.50 3.85 9.56
C TYR A 262 -4.52 4.16 10.67
N GLN A 263 -4.26 5.18 11.49
CA GLN A 263 -5.09 5.60 12.64
C GLN A 263 -5.51 4.46 13.59
N GLY A 264 -4.74 3.39 13.64
CA GLY A 264 -5.11 2.20 14.39
C GLY A 264 -4.01 1.68 15.30
N SER A 265 -3.41 0.57 14.92
CA SER A 265 -2.51 -0.17 15.79
C SER A 265 -1.42 -0.91 15.00
N LEU A 266 -0.29 -1.13 15.68
CA LEU A 266 0.65 -2.21 15.35
C LEU A 266 0.35 -3.39 16.28
N ALA A 267 0.11 -4.55 15.72
CA ALA A 267 -0.20 -5.76 16.46
C ALA A 267 0.67 -6.93 16.03
N ALA A 268 0.99 -7.81 17.00
CA ALA A 268 1.45 -9.16 16.74
C ALA A 268 0.31 -10.15 17.02
N ILE A 269 0.09 -11.04 16.10
CA ILE A 269 -1.04 -11.98 16.10
C ILE A 269 -0.50 -13.37 15.88
N ASP A 270 -0.93 -14.32 16.68
CA ASP A 270 -0.68 -15.74 16.42
C ASP A 270 -1.32 -16.11 15.08
N SER A 271 -0.49 -16.46 14.10
CA SER A 271 -0.96 -16.72 12.74
C SER A 271 -1.83 -17.96 12.62
N PHE A 272 -1.73 -18.88 13.59
CA PHE A 272 -2.49 -20.12 13.57
C PHE A 272 -3.96 -19.94 13.97
N ASN A 273 -4.20 -19.14 15.02
CA ASN A 273 -5.53 -19.01 15.63
C ASN A 273 -6.09 -17.58 15.68
N GLY A 274 -5.31 -16.58 15.26
CA GLY A 274 -5.72 -15.18 15.24
C GLY A 274 -5.67 -14.49 16.61
N GLN A 275 -5.09 -15.11 17.66
CA GLN A 275 -4.98 -14.48 18.97
C GLN A 275 -4.01 -13.31 18.93
N VAL A 276 -4.43 -12.13 19.39
CA VAL A 276 -3.54 -10.98 19.57
C VAL A 276 -2.60 -11.24 20.74
N LEU A 277 -1.30 -11.25 20.46
CA LEU A 277 -0.24 -11.44 21.42
C LEU A 277 0.11 -10.13 22.13
N TRP A 278 0.24 -9.06 21.36
CA TRP A 278 0.37 -7.69 21.86
C TRP A 278 -0.15 -6.70 20.81
N ILE A 279 -0.52 -5.52 21.27
CA ILE A 279 -1.03 -4.43 20.43
C ILE A 279 -0.54 -3.08 20.98
N ASN A 280 -0.12 -2.20 20.09
CA ASN A 280 0.29 -0.82 20.39
C ASN A 280 -0.52 0.16 19.56
N GLU A 281 -0.97 1.27 20.17
CA GLU A 281 -1.56 2.37 19.44
C GLU A 281 -0.49 3.10 18.63
N VAL A 282 -0.62 3.06 17.32
CA VAL A 282 0.24 3.77 16.39
C VAL A 282 -0.56 4.10 15.14
N SER A 283 -0.08 5.07 14.35
CA SER A 283 -0.59 5.35 13.03
C SER A 283 0.52 5.29 12.03
N SER A 284 0.34 4.51 10.95
CA SER A 284 1.28 4.43 9.83
C SER A 284 0.51 4.09 8.56
N ILE A 285 0.88 4.75 7.47
CA ILE A 285 0.40 4.45 6.12
C ILE A 285 1.38 3.55 5.37
N ASP A 286 2.58 3.36 5.92
CA ASP A 286 3.64 2.57 5.32
C ASP A 286 3.71 1.15 5.88
N GLY A 287 4.47 0.31 5.21
CA GLY A 287 4.70 -1.07 5.63
C GLY A 287 5.67 -1.19 6.80
N LEU A 288 5.95 -2.43 7.14
CA LEU A 288 6.86 -2.85 8.20
C LEU A 288 8.17 -3.36 7.61
N ALA A 289 9.26 -3.21 8.39
CA ALA A 289 10.48 -3.96 8.21
C ALA A 289 10.81 -4.70 9.51
N GLU A 290 11.60 -5.77 9.41
CA GLU A 290 11.98 -6.57 10.57
C GLU A 290 13.43 -7.04 10.53
N ASN A 291 13.94 -7.37 11.70
CA ASN A 291 15.09 -8.26 11.88
C ASN A 291 14.72 -9.32 12.93
N ASP A 292 15.72 -10.09 13.40
CA ASP A 292 15.47 -11.18 14.33
C ASP A 292 14.75 -10.74 15.62
N ASP A 293 15.03 -9.52 16.11
CA ASP A 293 14.56 -9.02 17.40
C ASP A 293 13.56 -7.88 17.35
N ASN A 294 13.41 -7.22 16.21
CA ASN A 294 12.69 -5.94 16.14
C ASN A 294 11.79 -5.83 14.93
N ILE A 295 10.71 -5.07 15.12
CA ILE A 295 9.87 -4.52 14.04
C ILE A 295 10.19 -3.03 13.91
N PHE A 296 10.33 -2.56 12.67
CA PHE A 296 10.59 -1.17 12.32
C PHE A 296 9.43 -0.62 11.48
N PHE A 297 9.02 0.59 11.78
CA PHE A 297 7.96 1.28 11.04
C PHE A 297 8.11 2.79 11.12
N LEU A 298 7.52 3.46 10.15
CA LEU A 298 7.42 4.92 10.12
C LEU A 298 6.01 5.32 10.58
N SER A 299 5.92 6.25 11.55
CA SER A 299 4.62 6.81 11.90
C SER A 299 4.17 7.82 10.84
N ASP A 300 2.86 8.11 10.78
CA ASP A 300 2.27 9.15 9.92
C ASP A 300 2.85 10.56 10.15
N GLU A 301 3.46 10.80 11.32
CA GLU A 301 4.21 12.01 11.63
C GLU A 301 5.64 12.02 11.05
N GLY A 302 6.11 10.95 10.42
CA GLY A 302 7.48 10.81 9.93
C GLY A 302 8.48 10.44 11.02
N ILE A 303 8.07 9.74 12.07
CA ILE A 303 8.96 9.25 13.12
C ILE A 303 9.25 7.77 12.87
N LEU A 304 10.50 7.44 12.61
CA LEU A 304 10.94 6.06 12.51
C LEU A 304 11.08 5.45 13.91
N LYS A 305 10.46 4.30 14.12
CA LYS A 305 10.44 3.62 15.42
C LYS A 305 10.91 2.17 15.27
N GLY A 306 11.61 1.69 16.30
CA GLY A 306 11.94 0.30 16.47
C GLY A 306 11.31 -0.24 17.75
N VAL A 307 10.56 -1.33 17.64
CA VAL A 307 9.92 -2.01 18.77
C VAL A 307 10.45 -3.44 18.90
N ASP A 308 10.47 -3.94 20.10
CA ASP A 308 10.78 -5.34 20.36
C ASP A 308 9.72 -6.25 19.74
N LYS A 309 10.12 -7.20 18.94
CA LYS A 309 9.26 -8.07 18.14
C LYS A 309 8.30 -8.91 18.98
N TYR A 310 8.74 -9.33 20.17
CA TYR A 310 7.96 -10.25 21.01
C TYR A 310 7.08 -9.55 22.03
N THR A 311 7.45 -8.33 22.44
CA THR A 311 6.73 -7.60 23.50
C THR A 311 6.05 -6.33 23.04
N GLY A 312 6.34 -5.86 21.83
CA GLY A 312 5.88 -4.59 21.30
C GLY A 312 6.50 -3.36 21.96
N LYS A 313 7.40 -3.51 22.94
CA LYS A 313 7.99 -2.36 23.63
C LYS A 313 8.89 -1.56 22.72
N GLN A 314 8.67 -0.24 22.68
CA GLN A 314 9.55 0.66 21.95
C GLN A 314 10.98 0.61 22.51
N LYS A 315 11.95 0.31 21.64
CA LYS A 315 13.37 0.31 21.95
C LYS A 315 14.03 1.64 21.64
N TRP A 316 13.67 2.23 20.50
CA TRP A 316 14.19 3.53 20.08
C TRP A 316 13.22 4.23 19.12
N LYS A 317 13.47 5.51 18.88
CA LYS A 317 12.83 6.31 17.86
C LYS A 317 13.84 7.28 17.20
N GLN A 318 13.59 7.63 15.96
CA GLN A 318 14.33 8.64 15.21
C GLN A 318 13.33 9.63 14.63
N ASP A 319 13.38 10.90 15.07
CA ASP A 319 12.43 11.95 14.71
C ASP A 319 13.01 13.00 13.74
N GLN A 320 14.20 12.78 13.20
CA GLN A 320 14.81 13.67 12.21
C GLN A 320 14.05 13.74 10.89
N PHE A 321 13.17 12.78 10.63
CA PHE A 321 12.31 12.73 9.43
C PHE A 321 10.91 13.32 9.68
N PHE A 322 10.69 13.94 10.81
CA PHE A 322 9.39 14.51 11.19
C PHE A 322 8.83 15.41 10.09
N LYS A 323 7.60 15.15 9.65
CA LYS A 323 6.90 15.82 8.54
C LYS A 323 7.56 15.71 7.16
N ARG A 324 8.46 14.77 6.95
CA ARG A 324 8.97 14.42 5.62
C ARG A 324 8.15 13.26 5.07
N LEU A 325 8.02 13.21 3.75
CA LEU A 325 7.41 12.07 3.04
C LEU A 325 8.49 11.01 2.84
N ILE A 326 8.57 10.10 3.77
CA ILE A 326 9.53 8.99 3.77
C ILE A 326 8.79 7.72 3.37
N GLY A 327 9.40 6.91 2.52
CA GLY A 327 8.83 5.62 2.12
C GLY A 327 9.03 4.53 3.17
N THR A 328 8.37 3.39 2.94
CA THR A 328 8.45 2.21 3.81
C THR A 328 9.90 1.86 4.15
N PRO A 329 10.22 1.67 5.43
CA PRO A 329 11.56 1.26 5.84
C PRO A 329 11.91 -0.13 5.30
N VAL A 330 13.18 -0.34 4.98
CA VAL A 330 13.72 -1.64 4.59
C VAL A 330 14.91 -1.97 5.46
N TYR A 331 14.91 -3.16 6.09
CA TYR A 331 16.07 -3.65 6.82
C TYR A 331 17.04 -4.38 5.89
N TYR A 332 18.30 -4.00 5.89
CA TYR A 332 19.33 -4.61 5.07
C TYR A 332 20.71 -4.47 5.73
N ASN A 333 21.41 -5.59 5.96
CA ASN A 333 22.78 -5.63 6.50
C ASN A 333 22.98 -4.74 7.75
N ASP A 334 22.13 -4.91 8.75
CA ASP A 334 22.14 -4.14 10.03
C ASP A 334 21.82 -2.65 9.89
N PHE A 335 21.34 -2.22 8.74
CA PHE A 335 20.85 -0.87 8.49
C PHE A 335 19.35 -0.85 8.23
N ILE A 336 18.73 0.25 8.59
CA ILE A 336 17.38 0.57 8.16
C ILE A 336 17.49 1.63 7.08
N LEU A 337 17.05 1.26 5.87
CA LEU A 337 17.02 2.13 4.72
C LEU A 337 15.65 2.80 4.65
N VAL A 338 15.63 4.09 4.45
CA VAL A 338 14.43 4.89 4.17
C VAL A 338 14.67 5.73 2.94
N SER A 339 13.66 5.87 2.10
CA SER A 339 13.70 6.77 0.94
C SER A 339 12.98 8.07 1.25
N ASP A 340 13.46 9.16 0.64
CA ASP A 340 12.86 10.49 0.70
C ASP A 340 12.55 10.95 -0.72
N ILE A 341 11.62 11.88 -0.88
CA ILE A 341 11.24 12.44 -2.19
C ILE A 341 12.20 13.52 -2.69
N GLU A 342 13.15 14.00 -1.87
CA GLU A 342 14.19 15.00 -2.26
C GLU A 342 15.43 14.37 -2.89
#